data_d2a0c2b1bf432ef560fe2367b9903d60
#
_entry.id   d2a0c2b1bf432ef560fe2367b9903d60
#
_cell.length_a   1.000
_cell.length_b   1.000
_cell.length_c   1.000
_cell.angle_alpha   90.00
_cell.angle_beta   90.00
_cell.angle_gamma   90.00
#
_symmetry.space_group_name_H-M   'P 1'
#
loop_
_entity.id
_entity.type
_entity.pdbx_description
1 polymer ?
#
loop_
_entity_poly.entity_id
_entity_poly.type
_entity_poly.pdbx_seq_one_letter_code
_entity_poly.pdbx_strand_id
1 'polypeptide(L)'
;MKGTITGIFILLITALSGTAQQGEGVAKAEQELINLSKEKWQWMADKNVDKLAALFHEKSKFVHMSGTWNKKEELDIIKTGSIWYKKADVHDVAVELEDNLAIVWNRITLTAFVRGNDVVTEFTVTEVYKKQSSDWKLLALTFSSVRDTHKIQH
;
A
#
# COMPACT_ATOMS: atom_id res chain seq x y z
N MET A 1 1.48 -34.95 -66.04
CA MET A 1 1.84 -33.68 -65.34
C MET A 1 1.21 -33.71 -63.96
N LYS A 2 2.00 -33.95 -62.93
CA LYS A 2 1.52 -34.03 -61.54
C LYS A 2 1.92 -32.72 -60.83
N GLY A 3 0.95 -31.90 -60.48
CA GLY A 3 1.18 -30.69 -59.67
C GLY A 3 1.04 -31.01 -58.19
N THR A 4 2.13 -30.80 -57.46
CA THR A 4 2.18 -30.96 -55.99
C THR A 4 1.83 -29.60 -55.37
N ILE A 5 0.72 -29.52 -54.61
CA ILE A 5 0.34 -28.35 -53.83
C ILE A 5 0.99 -28.51 -52.46
N THR A 6 1.99 -27.68 -52.18
CA THR A 6 2.61 -27.58 -50.85
C THR A 6 1.80 -26.57 -50.00
N GLY A 7 1.03 -27.13 -49.07
CA GLY A 7 0.30 -26.30 -48.10
C GLY A 7 1.26 -25.72 -47.06
N ILE A 8 1.28 -24.40 -46.96
CA ILE A 8 1.97 -23.67 -45.90
C ILE A 8 1.08 -23.69 -44.66
N PHE A 9 1.52 -24.40 -43.63
CA PHE A 9 0.93 -24.39 -42.30
C PHE A 9 1.61 -23.27 -41.52
N ILE A 10 0.97 -22.09 -41.44
CA ILE A 10 1.43 -21.02 -40.56
C ILE A 10 0.86 -21.27 -39.17
N LEU A 11 1.75 -21.65 -38.24
CA LEU A 11 1.43 -21.85 -36.85
C LEU A 11 1.20 -20.48 -36.17
N LEU A 12 -0.04 -20.21 -35.83
CA LEU A 12 -0.39 -19.07 -34.94
C LEU A 12 -0.25 -19.52 -33.48
N ILE A 13 0.94 -19.40 -32.88
CA ILE A 13 1.17 -19.65 -31.47
C ILE A 13 1.94 -18.45 -30.90
N THR A 14 1.28 -17.33 -30.56
CA THR A 14 1.94 -16.25 -29.80
C THR A 14 1.02 -15.40 -28.92
N ALA A 15 -0.22 -15.79 -28.66
CA ALA A 15 -1.16 -14.94 -27.91
C ALA A 15 -1.41 -15.36 -26.46
N LEU A 16 -1.01 -16.55 -26.00
CA LEU A 16 -1.33 -17.01 -24.63
C LEU A 16 -0.26 -16.70 -23.57
N SER A 17 0.96 -16.37 -23.97
CA SER A 17 2.05 -16.15 -23.00
C SER A 17 2.00 -14.79 -22.33
N GLY A 18 1.40 -13.78 -22.95
CA GLY A 18 1.37 -12.40 -22.43
C GLY A 18 0.42 -12.19 -21.24
N THR A 19 -0.72 -12.85 -21.24
CA THR A 19 -1.75 -12.67 -20.19
C THR A 19 -1.37 -13.35 -18.88
N ALA A 20 -0.73 -14.51 -18.92
CA ALA A 20 -0.27 -15.22 -17.73
C ALA A 20 0.86 -14.44 -17.04
N GLN A 21 1.83 -13.93 -17.78
CA GLN A 21 2.96 -13.19 -17.26
C GLN A 21 2.53 -11.82 -16.67
N GLN A 22 1.51 -11.17 -17.24
CA GLN A 22 0.95 -9.95 -16.71
C GLN A 22 0.20 -10.20 -15.39
N GLY A 23 -0.57 -11.28 -15.27
CA GLY A 23 -1.26 -11.67 -14.04
C GLY A 23 -0.29 -11.98 -12.89
N GLU A 24 0.80 -12.70 -13.17
CA GLU A 24 1.84 -12.97 -12.15
C GLU A 24 2.54 -11.68 -11.68
N GLY A 25 2.78 -10.73 -12.58
CA GLY A 25 3.38 -9.44 -12.27
C GLY A 25 2.49 -8.59 -11.35
N VAL A 26 1.19 -8.58 -11.59
CA VAL A 26 0.19 -7.88 -10.77
C VAL A 26 0.14 -8.50 -9.37
N ALA A 27 -0.05 -9.80 -9.26
CA ALA A 27 -0.11 -10.50 -7.97
C ALA A 27 1.18 -10.31 -7.13
N LYS A 28 2.34 -10.26 -7.78
CA LYS A 28 3.62 -9.97 -7.11
C LYS A 28 3.67 -8.54 -6.57
N ALA A 29 3.22 -7.55 -7.35
CA ALA A 29 3.20 -6.16 -6.94
C ALA A 29 2.20 -5.91 -5.79
N GLU A 30 1.04 -6.57 -5.81
CA GLU A 30 0.08 -6.54 -4.70
C GLU A 30 0.70 -7.08 -3.42
N GLN A 31 1.35 -8.24 -3.48
CA GLN A 31 2.00 -8.83 -2.31
C GLN A 31 3.15 -7.97 -1.78
N GLU A 32 3.92 -7.34 -2.67
CA GLU A 32 4.97 -6.36 -2.31
C GLU A 32 4.39 -5.21 -1.50
N LEU A 33 3.25 -4.64 -1.95
CA LEU A 33 2.58 -3.52 -1.29
C LEU A 33 1.96 -3.91 0.05
N ILE A 34 1.37 -5.11 0.16
CA ILE A 34 0.85 -5.65 1.42
C ILE A 34 1.99 -5.76 2.44
N ASN A 35 3.14 -6.31 2.03
CA ASN A 35 4.30 -6.45 2.88
C ASN A 35 4.86 -5.07 3.28
N LEU A 36 4.97 -4.14 2.34
CA LEU A 36 5.46 -2.79 2.58
C LEU A 36 4.56 -2.01 3.55
N SER A 37 3.24 -2.11 3.40
CA SER A 37 2.28 -1.53 4.35
C SER A 37 2.44 -2.11 5.75
N LYS A 38 2.63 -3.43 5.86
CA LYS A 38 2.88 -4.10 7.14
C LYS A 38 4.20 -3.66 7.78
N GLU A 39 5.27 -3.56 7.00
CA GLU A 39 6.57 -3.06 7.48
C GLU A 39 6.49 -1.61 7.91
N LYS A 40 5.74 -0.76 7.18
CA LYS A 40 5.50 0.63 7.56
C LYS A 40 4.88 0.72 8.96
N TRP A 41 3.86 -0.08 9.27
CA TRP A 41 3.26 -0.10 10.61
C TRP A 41 4.28 -0.47 11.69
N GLN A 42 5.17 -1.44 11.41
CA GLN A 42 6.26 -1.80 12.32
C GLN A 42 7.26 -0.65 12.48
N TRP A 43 7.65 0.02 11.38
CA TRP A 43 8.55 1.17 11.46
C TRP A 43 7.94 2.35 12.24
N MET A 44 6.63 2.54 12.13
CA MET A 44 5.90 3.54 12.94
C MET A 44 5.91 3.17 14.43
N ALA A 45 5.70 1.90 14.75
CA ALA A 45 5.76 1.40 16.13
C ALA A 45 7.16 1.55 16.74
N ASP A 46 8.20 1.23 15.97
CA ASP A 46 9.61 1.32 16.37
C ASP A 46 10.17 2.76 16.31
N LYS A 47 9.37 3.72 15.83
CA LYS A 47 9.80 5.11 15.57
C LYS A 47 11.01 5.17 14.64
N ASN A 48 11.10 4.27 13.68
CA ASN A 48 12.19 4.20 12.71
C ASN A 48 12.01 5.28 11.63
N VAL A 49 12.36 6.52 11.99
CA VAL A 49 12.16 7.70 11.13
C VAL A 49 13.00 7.64 9.85
N ASP A 50 14.14 6.95 9.86
CA ASP A 50 15.00 6.86 8.67
C ASP A 50 14.32 6.00 7.58
N LYS A 51 13.78 4.84 7.93
CA LYS A 51 13.01 4.01 7.00
C LYS A 51 11.74 4.69 6.53
N LEU A 52 11.02 5.36 7.43
CA LEU A 52 9.84 6.13 7.09
C LEU A 52 10.15 7.33 6.18
N ALA A 53 11.25 8.03 6.42
CA ALA A 53 11.70 9.12 5.55
C ALA A 53 12.04 8.65 4.13
N ALA A 54 12.63 7.45 4.01
CA ALA A 54 12.89 6.82 2.72
C ALA A 54 11.60 6.38 2.00
N LEU A 55 10.60 5.89 2.75
CA LEU A 55 9.32 5.47 2.21
C LEU A 55 8.45 6.66 1.78
N PHE A 56 8.38 7.72 2.59
CA PHE A 56 7.49 8.84 2.38
C PHE A 56 7.93 9.69 1.18
N HIS A 57 7.02 9.90 0.26
CA HIS A 57 7.22 10.82 -0.87
C HIS A 57 7.38 12.25 -0.37
N GLU A 58 8.16 13.10 -1.07
CA GLU A 58 8.38 14.51 -0.65
C GLU A 58 7.08 15.33 -0.56
N LYS A 59 6.07 14.97 -1.36
CA LYS A 59 4.75 15.62 -1.37
C LYS A 59 3.72 14.86 -0.55
N SER A 60 4.13 13.91 0.31
CA SER A 60 3.16 13.11 1.06
C SER A 60 2.27 13.94 1.98
N LYS A 61 1.04 13.44 2.15
CA LYS A 61 0.02 13.99 3.04
C LYS A 61 -0.49 12.91 3.98
N PHE A 62 -0.61 13.27 5.23
CA PHE A 62 -1.11 12.41 6.29
C PHE A 62 -2.36 13.05 6.87
N VAL A 63 -3.51 12.40 6.67
CA VAL A 63 -4.82 12.92 7.12
C VAL A 63 -5.26 12.12 8.33
N HIS A 64 -5.28 12.78 9.47
CA HIS A 64 -5.74 12.24 10.74
C HIS A 64 -7.06 12.87 11.14
N MET A 65 -7.73 12.32 12.15
CA MET A 65 -8.99 12.88 12.66
C MET A 65 -8.83 14.32 13.19
N SER A 66 -7.64 14.72 13.59
CA SER A 66 -7.36 16.02 14.23
C SER A 66 -6.58 16.99 13.34
N GLY A 67 -6.17 16.61 12.15
CA GLY A 67 -5.41 17.48 11.27
C GLY A 67 -4.79 16.78 10.07
N THR A 68 -4.12 17.57 9.25
CA THR A 68 -3.39 17.11 8.07
C THR A 68 -1.96 17.59 8.15
N TRP A 69 -0.99 16.68 7.95
CA TRP A 69 0.44 16.95 8.05
C TRP A 69 1.18 16.61 6.75
N ASN A 70 2.29 17.29 6.54
CA ASN A 70 3.25 16.96 5.51
C ASN A 70 4.27 15.93 6.03
N LYS A 71 5.19 15.50 5.15
CA LYS A 71 6.24 14.52 5.47
C LYS A 71 7.05 14.91 6.72
N LYS A 72 7.52 16.15 6.78
CA LYS A 72 8.36 16.61 7.90
C LYS A 72 7.61 16.56 9.22
N GLU A 73 6.40 17.08 9.23
CA GLU A 73 5.55 17.13 10.42
C GLU A 73 5.21 15.73 10.93
N GLU A 74 4.86 14.80 10.03
CA GLU A 74 4.57 13.40 10.39
C GLU A 74 5.80 12.69 10.97
N LEU A 75 6.98 12.87 10.37
CA LEU A 75 8.22 12.32 10.91
C LEU A 75 8.58 12.90 12.29
N ASP A 76 8.37 14.19 12.51
CA ASP A 76 8.58 14.82 13.80
C ASP A 76 7.59 14.30 14.86
N ILE A 77 6.32 14.09 14.50
CA ILE A 77 5.28 13.50 15.35
C ILE A 77 5.69 12.09 15.80
N ILE A 78 6.13 11.26 14.86
CA ILE A 78 6.56 9.88 15.16
C ILE A 78 7.84 9.88 16.00
N LYS A 79 8.82 10.70 15.63
CA LYS A 79 10.10 10.81 16.34
C LYS A 79 9.91 11.21 17.80
N THR A 80 9.11 12.21 18.06
CA THR A 80 8.82 12.70 19.42
C THR A 80 7.90 11.78 20.18
N GLY A 81 7.07 10.98 19.48
CA GLY A 81 6.05 10.15 20.07
C GLY A 81 4.86 10.94 20.61
N SER A 82 4.65 12.17 20.13
CA SER A 82 3.43 12.94 20.44
C SER A 82 2.17 12.23 19.95
N ILE A 83 2.31 11.49 18.86
CA ILE A 83 1.48 10.34 18.49
C ILE A 83 2.42 9.15 18.31
N TRP A 84 2.24 8.11 19.09
CA TRP A 84 3.01 6.88 18.95
C TRP A 84 2.09 5.73 18.54
N TYR A 85 2.28 5.23 17.36
CA TYR A 85 1.54 4.11 16.76
C TYR A 85 2.09 2.77 17.27
N LYS A 86 1.74 2.39 18.50
CA LYS A 86 2.35 1.24 19.21
C LYS A 86 2.13 -0.08 18.49
N LYS A 87 0.93 -0.28 17.91
CA LYS A 87 0.55 -1.51 17.23
C LYS A 87 -0.62 -1.28 16.29
N ALA A 88 -0.55 -1.79 15.08
CA ALA A 88 -1.67 -1.91 14.16
C ALA A 88 -1.98 -3.39 13.92
N ASP A 89 -3.11 -3.87 14.44
CA ASP A 89 -3.64 -5.19 14.11
C ASP A 89 -4.44 -5.08 12.81
N VAL A 90 -3.89 -5.62 11.73
CA VAL A 90 -4.54 -5.60 10.41
C VAL A 90 -5.50 -6.78 10.31
N HIS A 91 -6.80 -6.50 10.14
CA HIS A 91 -7.86 -7.50 10.03
C HIS A 91 -8.21 -7.85 8.60
N ASP A 92 -8.07 -6.87 7.70
CA ASP A 92 -8.38 -7.01 6.30
C ASP A 92 -7.53 -6.03 5.48
N VAL A 93 -7.17 -6.41 4.24
CA VAL A 93 -6.38 -5.58 3.35
C VAL A 93 -6.78 -5.84 1.91
N ALA A 94 -6.99 -4.77 1.14
CA ALA A 94 -7.20 -4.80 -0.29
C ALA A 94 -6.19 -3.90 -1.00
N VAL A 95 -5.78 -4.27 -2.20
CA VAL A 95 -4.84 -3.51 -3.03
C VAL A 95 -5.44 -3.35 -4.41
N GLU A 96 -5.41 -2.13 -4.93
CA GLU A 96 -5.68 -1.84 -6.34
C GLU A 96 -4.46 -1.19 -6.98
N LEU A 97 -4.13 -1.64 -8.18
CA LEU A 97 -3.01 -1.15 -8.97
C LEU A 97 -3.54 -0.43 -10.21
N GLU A 98 -3.03 0.77 -10.46
CA GLU A 98 -3.34 1.54 -11.65
C GLU A 98 -2.06 2.21 -12.16
N ASP A 99 -1.48 1.69 -13.22
CA ASP A 99 -0.20 2.13 -13.81
C ASP A 99 0.93 2.19 -12.77
N ASN A 100 1.33 3.41 -12.41
CA ASN A 100 2.38 3.67 -11.41
C ASN A 100 1.82 4.09 -10.05
N LEU A 101 0.54 3.92 -9.83
CA LEU A 101 -0.15 4.16 -8.57
C LEU A 101 -0.67 2.86 -7.98
N ALA A 102 -0.74 2.82 -6.67
CA ALA A 102 -1.41 1.77 -5.94
C ALA A 102 -2.19 2.36 -4.77
N ILE A 103 -3.35 1.80 -4.51
CA ILE A 103 -4.13 2.11 -3.32
C ILE A 103 -4.20 0.86 -2.47
N VAL A 104 -3.86 1.01 -1.19
CA VAL A 104 -3.96 -0.05 -0.19
C VAL A 104 -4.96 0.40 0.87
N TRP A 105 -6.00 -0.39 1.08
CA TRP A 105 -6.93 -0.21 2.18
C TRP A 105 -6.65 -1.24 3.26
N ASN A 106 -6.52 -0.75 4.50
CA ASN A 106 -6.33 -1.60 5.67
C ASN A 106 -7.48 -1.37 6.65
N ARG A 107 -8.18 -2.42 7.04
CA ARG A 107 -9.05 -2.43 8.21
C ARG A 107 -8.22 -2.82 9.41
N ILE A 108 -8.04 -1.90 10.35
CA ILE A 108 -7.12 -2.11 11.49
C ILE A 108 -7.78 -1.78 12.83
N THR A 109 -7.25 -2.41 13.89
CA THR A 109 -7.34 -1.88 15.26
C THR A 109 -5.98 -1.26 15.60
N LEU A 110 -5.96 0.05 15.82
CA LEU A 110 -4.76 0.79 16.17
C LEU A 110 -4.69 1.01 17.68
N THR A 111 -3.63 0.49 18.32
CA THR A 111 -3.22 0.86 19.66
C THR A 111 -2.18 1.97 19.57
N ALA A 112 -2.49 3.13 20.13
CA ALA A 112 -1.62 4.29 20.04
C ALA A 112 -1.55 5.04 21.38
N PHE A 113 -0.48 5.84 21.55
CA PHE A 113 -0.39 6.86 22.58
C PHE A 113 -0.57 8.22 21.93
N VAL A 114 -1.58 8.98 22.36
CA VAL A 114 -1.95 10.26 21.75
C VAL A 114 -2.11 11.30 22.85
N ARG A 115 -1.28 12.34 22.80
CA ARG A 115 -1.35 13.49 23.73
C ARG A 115 -1.45 13.09 25.23
N GLY A 116 -0.66 12.09 25.63
CA GLY A 116 -0.62 11.65 27.02
C GLY A 116 -1.54 10.48 27.39
N ASN A 117 -2.33 9.98 26.45
CA ASN A 117 -3.30 8.90 26.71
C ASN A 117 -3.08 7.70 25.78
N ASP A 118 -3.21 6.51 26.33
CA ASP A 118 -3.33 5.29 25.54
C ASP A 118 -4.75 5.20 24.98
N VAL A 119 -4.83 4.95 23.68
CA VAL A 119 -6.08 4.83 22.93
C VAL A 119 -6.07 3.60 22.06
N VAL A 120 -7.25 3.00 21.88
CA VAL A 120 -7.48 1.91 20.94
C VAL A 120 -8.63 2.33 20.03
N THR A 121 -8.37 2.38 18.74
CA THR A 121 -9.35 2.88 17.76
C THR A 121 -9.36 2.02 16.53
N GLU A 122 -10.55 1.77 15.99
CA GLU A 122 -10.75 1.07 14.74
C GLU A 122 -10.77 2.03 13.56
N PHE A 123 -10.00 1.70 12.51
CA PHE A 123 -9.90 2.48 11.30
C PHE A 123 -10.01 1.63 10.04
N THR A 124 -10.52 2.24 8.97
CA THR A 124 -10.09 1.94 7.62
C THR A 124 -9.04 2.97 7.24
N VAL A 125 -7.85 2.50 6.92
CA VAL A 125 -6.74 3.36 6.50
C VAL A 125 -6.55 3.22 5.02
N THR A 126 -6.57 4.35 4.30
CA THR A 126 -6.26 4.41 2.87
C THR A 126 -4.82 4.90 2.70
N GLU A 127 -4.02 4.10 2.02
CA GLU A 127 -2.64 4.40 1.67
C GLU A 127 -2.53 4.52 0.15
N VAL A 128 -1.99 5.61 -0.35
CA VAL A 128 -1.72 5.80 -1.78
C VAL A 128 -0.22 5.75 -2.00
N TYR A 129 0.21 4.82 -2.82
CA TYR A 129 1.61 4.65 -3.22
C TYR A 129 1.82 5.06 -4.66
N LYS A 130 2.98 5.63 -4.93
CA LYS A 130 3.45 5.94 -6.28
C LYS A 130 4.77 5.23 -6.55
N LYS A 131 4.84 4.52 -7.67
CA LYS A 131 6.09 3.90 -8.10
C LYS A 131 7.04 4.95 -8.65
N GLN A 132 8.27 4.98 -8.13
CA GLN A 132 9.37 5.83 -8.61
C GLN A 132 10.59 4.92 -8.87
N SER A 133 10.96 4.79 -10.14
CA SER A 133 11.94 3.79 -10.57
C SER A 133 11.52 2.39 -10.13
N SER A 134 12.28 1.73 -9.26
CA SER A 134 11.96 0.40 -8.71
C SER A 134 11.12 0.45 -7.42
N ASP A 135 11.06 1.60 -6.74
CA ASP A 135 10.56 1.72 -5.38
C ASP A 135 9.14 2.28 -5.32
N TRP A 136 8.35 1.80 -4.37
CA TRP A 136 7.10 2.42 -3.99
C TRP A 136 7.34 3.52 -2.95
N LYS A 137 6.73 4.69 -3.15
CA LYS A 137 6.74 5.82 -2.22
C LYS A 137 5.34 6.13 -1.75
N LEU A 138 5.14 6.24 -0.44
CA LEU A 138 3.85 6.59 0.15
C LEU A 138 3.53 8.07 -0.13
N LEU A 139 2.48 8.32 -0.90
CA LEU A 139 2.04 9.65 -1.31
C LEU A 139 0.95 10.21 -0.39
N ALA A 140 0.07 9.35 0.12
CA ALA A 140 -0.96 9.75 1.06
C ALA A 140 -1.30 8.62 2.04
N LEU A 141 -1.65 8.99 3.26
CA LEU A 141 -2.19 8.10 4.27
C LEU A 141 -3.36 8.81 4.96
N THR A 142 -4.54 8.18 4.97
CA THR A 142 -5.75 8.76 5.55
C THR A 142 -6.39 7.78 6.52
N PHE A 143 -6.70 8.25 7.72
CA PHE A 143 -7.43 7.50 8.73
C PHE A 143 -8.92 7.84 8.69
N SER A 144 -9.75 6.84 8.46
CA SER A 144 -11.21 6.93 8.57
C SER A 144 -11.67 6.07 9.74
N SER A 145 -12.24 6.68 10.78
CA SER A 145 -12.74 5.93 11.93
C SER A 145 -13.95 5.09 11.56
N VAL A 146 -13.98 3.86 12.05
CA VAL A 146 -15.04 2.88 11.77
C VAL A 146 -15.89 2.72 13.00
N ARG A 147 -17.22 2.76 12.82
CA ARG A 147 -18.21 2.63 13.90
C ARG A 147 -19.02 1.33 13.82
N ASP A 148 -18.82 0.57 12.76
CA ASP A 148 -19.52 -0.68 12.50
C ASP A 148 -18.56 -1.80 12.08
N THR A 149 -19.10 -2.97 11.78
CA THR A 149 -18.34 -4.16 11.40
C THR A 149 -18.21 -4.32 9.89
N HIS A 150 -18.31 -3.24 9.10
CA HIS A 150 -18.19 -3.35 7.66
C HIS A 150 -16.81 -3.87 7.24
N LYS A 151 -16.80 -4.59 6.13
CA LYS A 151 -15.58 -5.14 5.52
C LYS A 151 -15.17 -4.31 4.32
N ILE A 152 -13.90 -4.39 3.97
CA ILE A 152 -13.39 -3.84 2.70
C ILE A 152 -14.03 -4.63 1.55
N GLN A 153 -14.43 -3.93 0.49
CA GLN A 153 -14.82 -4.56 -0.77
C GLN A 153 -13.54 -4.98 -1.52
N HIS A 154 -13.55 -6.20 -2.06
CA HIS A 154 -12.45 -6.78 -2.84
C HIS A 154 -12.84 -6.94 -4.29
#